data_98a492ba9d40d3ec3025187f4738cfd2
#
_entry.id   98a492ba9d40d3ec3025187f4738cfd2
#
_cell.length_a   1.000
_cell.length_b   1.000
_cell.length_c   1.000
_cell.angle_alpha   90.00
_cell.angle_beta   90.00
_cell.angle_gamma   90.00
#
_symmetry.space_group_name_H-M   'P 1'
#
loop_
_entity.id
_entity.type
_entity.pdbx_description
1 polymer ?
#
loop_
_entity_poly.entity_id
_entity_poly.type
_entity_poly.pdbx_seq_one_letter_code
_entity_poly.pdbx_strand_id
1 'polypeptide(L)'
;MARDLKYTRNIGIAAHIDAGKTTTTERILYYTGVSHKIGEVHDGAATMDWMEQEQERGITITSAATTCTWNFPTDQGKKNDSSKPYHFNIIDTPGHVDFTVEVNRSLRVLDGLVFLFSAVDGVEPQSETNWRLADNYKVPRMGFVNKMDRQGSDFLAVCNQIKEMLKSNAVPIVLPIGEEEDFKGIVDLVKNQAIVWHEENMGSTFDVVDIPDDMKSEVEKYRANLIEAVAEYDDNLLEKFFENPDSISCLLYTSDAADE
;
A
#
# COMPACT_ATOMS: atom_id res chain seq x y z
N MET A 1 -12.05 -26.94 4.21
CA MET A 1 -12.85 -26.08 5.07
C MET A 1 -13.27 -24.86 4.25
N ALA A 2 -14.51 -24.41 4.33
CA ALA A 2 -14.93 -23.17 3.70
C ALA A 2 -14.16 -22.01 4.34
N ARG A 3 -13.60 -21.09 3.53
CA ARG A 3 -12.93 -19.89 4.03
C ARG A 3 -13.97 -18.98 4.65
N ASP A 4 -13.65 -18.38 5.80
CA ASP A 4 -14.50 -17.38 6.43
C ASP A 4 -14.40 -16.07 5.64
N LEU A 5 -15.51 -15.63 5.07
CA LEU A 5 -15.56 -14.40 4.26
C LEU A 5 -15.23 -13.15 5.09
N LYS A 6 -15.45 -13.19 6.40
CA LYS A 6 -15.08 -12.10 7.31
C LYS A 6 -13.59 -11.75 7.22
N TYR A 7 -12.74 -12.76 6.99
CA TYR A 7 -11.28 -12.62 6.91
C TYR A 7 -10.73 -12.80 5.49
N THR A 8 -11.56 -12.60 4.47
CA THR A 8 -11.14 -12.71 3.07
C THR A 8 -11.32 -11.36 2.39
N ARG A 9 -10.30 -10.88 1.66
CA ARG A 9 -10.33 -9.61 0.92
C ARG A 9 -9.74 -9.79 -0.47
N ASN A 10 -10.39 -9.19 -1.45
CA ASN A 10 -9.91 -9.08 -2.81
C ASN A 10 -9.22 -7.72 -2.96
N ILE A 11 -7.91 -7.72 -3.13
CA ILE A 11 -7.11 -6.49 -3.25
C ILE A 11 -6.55 -6.40 -4.65
N GLY A 12 -6.86 -5.30 -5.33
CA GLY A 12 -6.25 -4.96 -6.61
C GLY A 12 -4.93 -4.24 -6.42
N ILE A 13 -4.01 -4.42 -7.38
CA ILE A 13 -2.80 -3.61 -7.48
C ILE A 13 -2.83 -2.91 -8.83
N ALA A 14 -2.90 -1.59 -8.82
CA ALA A 14 -2.86 -0.74 -10.01
C ALA A 14 -1.65 0.18 -9.98
N ALA A 15 -1.11 0.47 -11.14
CA ALA A 15 0.05 1.34 -11.30
C ALA A 15 0.10 1.92 -12.71
N HIS A 16 0.84 3.00 -12.90
CA HIS A 16 1.29 3.34 -14.23
C HIS A 16 2.44 2.41 -14.68
N ILE A 17 2.80 2.47 -15.95
CA ILE A 17 3.91 1.68 -16.50
C ILE A 17 5.18 2.02 -15.74
N ASP A 18 5.99 1.01 -15.45
CA ASP A 18 7.25 1.11 -14.72
C ASP A 18 7.17 1.61 -13.26
N ALA A 19 5.99 1.84 -12.67
CA ALA A 19 5.91 2.18 -11.24
C ALA A 19 6.34 1.05 -10.30
N GLY A 20 6.61 -0.14 -10.83
CA GLY A 20 7.07 -1.30 -10.06
C GLY A 20 5.94 -2.21 -9.58
N LYS A 21 4.83 -2.29 -10.33
CA LYS A 21 3.68 -3.13 -9.99
C LYS A 21 4.07 -4.60 -9.78
N THR A 22 4.66 -5.24 -10.79
CA THR A 22 5.08 -6.65 -10.74
C THR A 22 6.07 -6.88 -9.61
N THR A 23 7.07 -6.00 -9.44
CA THR A 23 8.03 -6.08 -8.33
C THR A 23 7.35 -6.04 -6.97
N THR A 24 6.37 -5.17 -6.78
CA THR A 24 5.63 -5.06 -5.50
C THR A 24 4.80 -6.32 -5.25
N THR A 25 4.11 -6.82 -6.26
CA THR A 25 3.33 -8.07 -6.16
C THR A 25 4.22 -9.25 -5.81
N GLU A 26 5.34 -9.44 -6.50
CA GLU A 26 6.31 -10.51 -6.22
C GLU A 26 6.88 -10.40 -4.79
N ARG A 27 7.14 -9.19 -4.30
CA ARG A 27 7.57 -8.97 -2.90
C ARG A 27 6.50 -9.37 -1.90
N ILE A 28 5.23 -9.03 -2.15
CA ILE A 28 4.11 -9.47 -1.30
C ILE A 28 4.05 -11.00 -1.26
N LEU A 29 4.14 -11.68 -2.40
CA LEU A 29 4.13 -13.14 -2.49
C LEU A 29 5.32 -13.78 -1.77
N TYR A 30 6.48 -13.17 -1.85
CA TYR A 30 7.68 -13.62 -1.14
C TYR A 30 7.52 -13.49 0.38
N TYR A 31 7.13 -12.31 0.89
CA TYR A 31 7.00 -12.09 2.33
C TYR A 31 5.85 -12.88 2.96
N THR A 32 4.82 -13.21 2.19
CA THR A 32 3.72 -14.08 2.64
C THR A 32 4.03 -15.56 2.50
N GLY A 33 5.22 -15.92 1.98
CA GLY A 33 5.69 -17.31 1.85
C GLY A 33 5.02 -18.11 0.72
N VAL A 34 4.32 -17.42 -0.20
CA VAL A 34 3.73 -18.04 -1.40
C VAL A 34 4.82 -18.35 -2.42
N SER A 35 5.77 -17.43 -2.61
CA SER A 35 6.96 -17.63 -3.44
C SER A 35 8.19 -17.86 -2.55
N HIS A 36 9.08 -18.73 -2.98
CA HIS A 36 10.37 -18.99 -2.31
C HIS A 36 11.53 -18.17 -2.87
N LYS A 37 11.30 -17.47 -3.99
CA LYS A 37 12.25 -16.57 -4.65
C LYS A 37 11.54 -15.29 -5.00
N ILE A 38 12.27 -14.18 -4.94
CA ILE A 38 11.80 -12.92 -5.51
C ILE A 38 12.01 -13.04 -7.01
N GLY A 39 10.90 -13.09 -7.78
CA GLY A 39 10.97 -13.04 -9.23
C GLY A 39 11.36 -11.63 -9.67
N GLU A 40 12.42 -11.52 -10.45
CA GLU A 40 12.76 -10.25 -11.09
C GLU A 40 12.19 -10.23 -12.52
N VAL A 41 11.56 -9.10 -12.87
CA VAL A 41 10.94 -8.92 -14.20
C VAL A 41 11.98 -9.07 -15.32
N HIS A 42 13.21 -8.63 -15.07
CA HIS A 42 14.31 -8.70 -16.05
C HIS A 42 14.83 -10.12 -16.31
N ASP A 43 14.60 -11.04 -15.37
CA ASP A 43 15.05 -12.44 -15.50
C ASP A 43 13.94 -13.37 -16.02
N GLY A 44 12.75 -12.84 -16.34
CA GLY A 44 11.60 -13.63 -16.80
C GLY A 44 11.07 -14.62 -15.75
N ALA A 45 11.38 -14.41 -14.48
CA ALA A 45 11.08 -15.32 -13.37
C ALA A 45 9.88 -14.89 -12.52
N ALA A 46 9.12 -13.86 -12.95
CA ALA A 46 7.97 -13.35 -12.21
C ALA A 46 6.82 -14.36 -12.23
N THR A 47 6.28 -14.68 -11.06
CA THR A 47 5.20 -15.69 -10.88
C THR A 47 3.88 -15.20 -11.46
N MET A 48 3.65 -13.88 -11.47
CA MET A 48 2.38 -13.28 -11.93
C MET A 48 2.36 -13.04 -13.44
N ASP A 49 3.50 -12.84 -14.08
CA ASP A 49 3.62 -12.67 -15.53
C ASP A 49 3.82 -14.06 -16.19
N TRP A 50 2.74 -14.83 -16.30
CA TRP A 50 2.80 -16.22 -16.77
C TRP A 50 2.76 -16.36 -18.30
N MET A 51 2.40 -15.31 -19.02
CA MET A 51 2.41 -15.32 -20.48
C MET A 51 3.78 -14.92 -21.02
N GLU A 52 4.28 -15.64 -22.02
CA GLU A 52 5.54 -15.33 -22.71
C GLU A 52 5.61 -13.88 -23.20
N GLN A 53 4.49 -13.36 -23.68
CA GLN A 53 4.36 -11.97 -24.14
C GLN A 53 4.42 -10.92 -23.02
N GLU A 54 3.98 -11.27 -21.81
CA GLU A 54 4.11 -10.44 -20.61
C GLU A 54 5.57 -10.38 -20.18
N GLN A 55 6.24 -11.51 -20.17
CA GLN A 55 7.67 -11.64 -19.82
C GLN A 55 8.57 -10.91 -20.83
N GLU A 56 8.30 -11.05 -22.12
CA GLU A 56 9.08 -10.37 -23.19
C GLU A 56 8.94 -8.84 -23.15
N ARG A 57 7.75 -8.34 -22.80
CA ARG A 57 7.45 -6.90 -22.82
C ARG A 57 7.56 -6.22 -21.48
N GLY A 58 7.65 -7.00 -20.37
CA GLY A 58 7.67 -6.49 -19.01
C GLY A 58 6.37 -5.77 -18.59
N ILE A 59 5.23 -6.14 -19.21
CA ILE A 59 3.92 -5.54 -18.93
C ILE A 59 2.89 -6.62 -18.64
N THR A 60 2.00 -6.39 -17.68
CA THR A 60 0.86 -7.25 -17.42
C THR A 60 -0.23 -7.03 -18.47
N ILE A 61 -0.62 -8.08 -19.17
CA ILE A 61 -1.66 -8.06 -20.20
C ILE A 61 -2.97 -8.60 -19.64
N THR A 62 -2.91 -9.69 -18.87
CA THR A 62 -4.07 -10.40 -18.33
C THR A 62 -4.10 -10.25 -16.81
N SER A 63 -5.28 -10.02 -16.23
CA SER A 63 -5.41 -10.02 -14.77
C SER A 63 -5.11 -11.39 -14.20
N ALA A 64 -4.08 -11.48 -13.37
CA ALA A 64 -3.74 -12.67 -12.62
C ALA A 64 -4.23 -12.54 -11.17
N ALA A 65 -4.69 -13.64 -10.58
CA ALA A 65 -5.13 -13.66 -9.19
C ALA A 65 -4.36 -14.71 -8.40
N THR A 66 -3.72 -14.29 -7.33
CA THR A 66 -3.00 -15.19 -6.43
C THR A 66 -3.46 -14.96 -5.00
N THR A 67 -3.64 -16.06 -4.24
CA THR A 67 -4.05 -15.97 -2.84
C THR A 67 -2.84 -16.06 -1.92
N CYS A 68 -2.74 -15.13 -0.99
CA CYS A 68 -1.79 -15.18 0.12
C CYS A 68 -2.52 -15.10 1.47
N THR A 69 -1.79 -15.40 2.55
CA THR A 69 -2.32 -15.37 3.91
C THR A 69 -1.41 -14.57 4.80
N TRP A 70 -1.99 -13.68 5.60
CA TRP A 70 -1.29 -12.90 6.60
C TRP A 70 -1.98 -13.02 7.95
N ASN A 71 -1.22 -13.22 9.01
CA ASN A 71 -1.78 -13.29 10.37
C ASN A 71 -1.72 -11.91 11.03
N PHE A 72 -2.85 -11.41 11.47
CA PHE A 72 -2.97 -10.10 12.12
C PHE A 72 -3.66 -10.26 13.50
N PRO A 73 -3.31 -9.48 14.53
CA PRO A 73 -2.22 -8.50 14.58
C PRO A 73 -0.86 -9.14 14.89
N THR A 74 0.05 -9.12 13.92
CA THR A 74 1.45 -9.54 14.13
C THR A 74 2.33 -8.72 13.20
N ASP A 75 3.50 -8.32 13.66
CA ASP A 75 4.40 -7.46 12.87
C ASP A 75 5.05 -8.19 11.68
N GLN A 76 5.06 -9.52 11.68
CA GLN A 76 5.66 -10.32 10.61
C GLN A 76 4.70 -11.33 10.01
N GLY A 77 3.38 -11.18 10.19
CA GLY A 77 2.39 -12.13 9.68
C GLY A 77 2.49 -13.54 10.25
N LYS A 78 3.33 -13.78 11.26
CA LYS A 78 3.50 -15.09 11.88
C LYS A 78 2.33 -15.41 12.79
N LYS A 79 1.87 -16.66 12.77
CA LYS A 79 0.78 -17.12 13.63
C LYS A 79 1.19 -17.08 15.10
N ASN A 80 0.34 -16.49 15.94
CA ASN A 80 0.41 -16.56 17.40
C ASN A 80 -1.01 -16.80 17.96
N ASP A 81 -1.14 -16.97 19.28
CA ASP A 81 -2.41 -17.35 19.93
C ASP A 81 -3.52 -16.28 19.80
N SER A 82 -3.14 -15.02 19.57
CA SER A 82 -4.05 -13.87 19.42
C SER A 82 -4.27 -13.47 17.96
N SER A 83 -3.52 -14.04 17.01
CA SER A 83 -3.63 -13.68 15.60
C SER A 83 -4.70 -14.46 14.86
N LYS A 84 -5.31 -13.82 13.88
CA LYS A 84 -6.24 -14.45 12.94
C LYS A 84 -5.66 -14.45 11.54
N PRO A 85 -5.86 -15.52 10.75
CA PRO A 85 -5.40 -15.57 9.37
C PRO A 85 -6.35 -14.75 8.49
N TYR A 86 -5.83 -13.72 7.85
CA TYR A 86 -6.50 -13.02 6.77
C TYR A 86 -6.07 -13.61 5.42
N HIS A 87 -7.02 -13.85 4.56
CA HIS A 87 -6.79 -14.34 3.21
C HIS A 87 -6.94 -13.20 2.21
N PHE A 88 -5.90 -12.93 1.46
CA PHE A 88 -5.89 -11.90 0.42
C PHE A 88 -5.84 -12.56 -0.95
N ASN A 89 -6.81 -12.25 -1.80
CA ASN A 89 -6.71 -12.53 -3.21
C ASN A 89 -6.11 -11.28 -3.86
N ILE A 90 -4.85 -11.36 -4.21
CA ILE A 90 -4.15 -10.29 -4.93
C ILE A 90 -4.53 -10.40 -6.40
N ILE A 91 -5.18 -9.38 -6.93
CA ILE A 91 -5.59 -9.28 -8.32
C ILE A 91 -4.69 -8.24 -9.00
N ASP A 92 -3.77 -8.73 -9.79
CA ASP A 92 -2.89 -7.87 -10.58
C ASP A 92 -3.64 -7.33 -11.79
N THR A 93 -3.79 -6.00 -11.86
CA THR A 93 -4.53 -5.36 -12.94
C THR A 93 -3.58 -4.80 -14.00
N PRO A 94 -3.90 -4.94 -15.30
CA PRO A 94 -3.10 -4.31 -16.35
C PRO A 94 -2.97 -2.81 -16.13
N GLY A 95 -1.75 -2.28 -16.28
CA GLY A 95 -1.49 -0.84 -16.13
C GLY A 95 -1.76 -0.02 -17.40
N HIS A 96 -1.90 -0.69 -18.56
CA HIS A 96 -1.98 -0.04 -19.87
C HIS A 96 -3.43 0.33 -20.22
N VAL A 97 -3.61 1.52 -20.83
CA VAL A 97 -4.94 2.02 -21.23
C VAL A 97 -5.69 1.11 -22.23
N ASP A 98 -4.96 0.33 -23.01
CA ASP A 98 -5.55 -0.59 -23.99
C ASP A 98 -6.33 -1.74 -23.32
N PHE A 99 -6.10 -2.01 -22.04
CA PHE A 99 -6.73 -3.09 -21.27
C PHE A 99 -7.80 -2.58 -20.30
N THR A 100 -8.46 -1.46 -20.62
CA THR A 100 -9.50 -0.85 -19.77
C THR A 100 -10.64 -1.83 -19.44
N VAL A 101 -10.95 -2.78 -20.31
CA VAL A 101 -12.01 -3.78 -20.09
C VAL A 101 -11.64 -4.72 -18.94
N GLU A 102 -10.40 -5.19 -18.92
CA GLU A 102 -9.86 -6.07 -17.87
C GLU A 102 -9.80 -5.32 -16.52
N VAL A 103 -9.36 -4.06 -16.51
CA VAL A 103 -9.38 -3.20 -15.34
C VAL A 103 -10.80 -3.03 -14.79
N ASN A 104 -11.78 -2.75 -15.66
CA ASN A 104 -13.18 -2.61 -15.27
C ASN A 104 -13.78 -3.91 -14.68
N ARG A 105 -13.39 -5.07 -15.20
CA ARG A 105 -13.84 -6.37 -14.68
C ARG A 105 -13.26 -6.61 -13.29
N SER A 106 -11.98 -6.33 -13.11
CA SER A 106 -11.29 -6.50 -11.82
C SER A 106 -11.89 -5.58 -10.75
N LEU A 107 -12.09 -4.29 -11.04
CA LEU A 107 -12.63 -3.30 -10.11
C LEU A 107 -14.00 -3.68 -9.50
N ARG A 108 -14.80 -4.48 -10.22
CA ARG A 108 -16.14 -4.91 -9.72
C ARG A 108 -16.09 -5.89 -8.56
N VAL A 109 -14.99 -6.56 -8.35
CA VAL A 109 -14.84 -7.62 -7.34
C VAL A 109 -13.86 -7.26 -6.24
N LEU A 110 -13.27 -6.06 -6.31
CA LEU A 110 -12.29 -5.59 -5.34
C LEU A 110 -12.95 -5.02 -4.08
N ASP A 111 -12.43 -5.41 -2.93
CA ASP A 111 -12.73 -4.79 -1.64
C ASP A 111 -11.84 -3.55 -1.41
N GLY A 112 -10.68 -3.49 -2.04
CA GLY A 112 -9.75 -2.36 -1.97
C GLY A 112 -8.71 -2.38 -3.09
N LEU A 113 -8.06 -1.24 -3.32
CA LEU A 113 -7.05 -1.06 -4.36
C LEU A 113 -5.79 -0.43 -3.77
N VAL A 114 -4.65 -1.07 -3.98
CA VAL A 114 -3.34 -0.46 -3.77
C VAL A 114 -2.92 0.20 -5.06
N PHE A 115 -2.77 1.52 -5.03
CA PHE A 115 -2.38 2.31 -6.19
C PHE A 115 -0.93 2.76 -6.06
N LEU A 116 -0.05 2.24 -6.92
CA LEU A 116 1.37 2.56 -6.91
C LEU A 116 1.64 3.84 -7.69
N PHE A 117 2.43 4.71 -7.07
CA PHE A 117 3.01 5.89 -7.68
C PHE A 117 4.54 5.77 -7.61
N SER A 118 5.23 6.28 -8.61
CA SER A 118 6.68 6.44 -8.55
C SER A 118 7.02 7.71 -7.75
N ALA A 119 7.97 7.63 -6.83
CA ALA A 119 8.42 8.78 -6.06
C ALA A 119 9.12 9.85 -6.93
N VAL A 120 9.58 9.45 -8.13
CA VAL A 120 10.26 10.31 -9.09
C VAL A 120 9.28 10.89 -10.11
N ASP A 121 8.41 10.02 -10.67
CA ASP A 121 7.54 10.40 -11.79
C ASP A 121 6.21 10.99 -11.31
N GLY A 122 5.80 10.67 -10.08
CA GLY A 122 4.57 11.20 -9.47
C GLY A 122 3.29 10.66 -10.11
N VAL A 123 2.32 11.57 -10.31
CA VAL A 123 1.01 11.27 -10.91
C VAL A 123 1.08 11.44 -12.43
N GLU A 124 0.93 10.34 -13.15
CA GLU A 124 0.90 10.32 -14.62
C GLU A 124 -0.53 10.28 -15.19
N PRO A 125 -0.73 10.59 -16.48
CA PRO A 125 -2.06 10.58 -17.12
C PRO A 125 -2.77 9.21 -17.03
N GLN A 126 -2.02 8.11 -17.03
CA GLN A 126 -2.58 6.77 -16.82
C GLN A 126 -3.10 6.58 -15.40
N SER A 127 -2.41 7.17 -14.42
CA SER A 127 -2.86 7.18 -13.04
C SER A 127 -4.21 7.85 -12.88
N GLU A 128 -4.43 9.02 -13.54
CA GLU A 128 -5.73 9.69 -13.53
C GLU A 128 -6.85 8.82 -14.10
N THR A 129 -6.58 8.16 -15.23
CA THR A 129 -7.59 7.32 -15.89
C THR A 129 -8.03 6.18 -14.99
N ASN A 130 -7.08 5.43 -14.44
CA ASN A 130 -7.35 4.30 -13.55
C ASN A 130 -7.98 4.75 -12.22
N TRP A 131 -7.58 5.91 -11.71
CA TRP A 131 -8.17 6.51 -10.50
C TRP A 131 -9.65 6.82 -10.70
N ARG A 132 -10.02 7.47 -11.80
CA ARG A 132 -11.43 7.76 -12.15
C ARG A 132 -12.26 6.50 -12.34
N LEU A 133 -11.68 5.43 -12.90
CA LEU A 133 -12.36 4.15 -13.00
C LEU A 133 -12.66 3.58 -11.60
N ALA A 134 -11.70 3.64 -10.69
CA ALA A 134 -11.92 3.21 -9.31
C ALA A 134 -12.99 4.06 -8.58
N ASP A 135 -13.09 5.38 -8.86
CA ASP A 135 -14.18 6.24 -8.37
C ASP A 135 -15.54 5.75 -8.84
N ASN A 136 -15.68 5.40 -10.13
CA ASN A 136 -16.94 4.91 -10.68
C ASN A 136 -17.44 3.64 -9.99
N TYR A 137 -16.53 2.79 -9.52
CA TYR A 137 -16.86 1.56 -8.79
C TYR A 137 -16.83 1.73 -7.27
N LYS A 138 -16.54 2.93 -6.77
CA LYS A 138 -16.44 3.27 -5.34
C LYS A 138 -15.45 2.37 -4.58
N VAL A 139 -14.36 1.95 -5.23
CA VAL A 139 -13.35 1.10 -4.60
C VAL A 139 -12.46 1.95 -3.69
N PRO A 140 -12.35 1.63 -2.39
CA PRO A 140 -11.41 2.30 -1.48
C PRO A 140 -9.97 2.12 -1.95
N ARG A 141 -9.12 3.13 -1.73
CA ARG A 141 -7.74 3.14 -2.25
C ARG A 141 -6.73 3.48 -1.18
N MET A 142 -5.60 2.80 -1.28
CA MET A 142 -4.37 3.14 -0.57
C MET A 142 -3.30 3.53 -1.59
N GLY A 143 -2.76 4.74 -1.50
CA GLY A 143 -1.60 5.15 -2.29
C GLY A 143 -0.32 4.51 -1.74
N PHE A 144 0.48 3.92 -2.61
CA PHE A 144 1.80 3.39 -2.29
C PHE A 144 2.85 4.07 -3.15
N VAL A 145 3.70 4.90 -2.53
CA VAL A 145 4.77 5.62 -3.21
C VAL A 145 6.01 4.74 -3.22
N ASN A 146 6.38 4.27 -4.40
CA ASN A 146 7.48 3.35 -4.65
C ASN A 146 8.71 4.07 -5.20
N LYS A 147 9.86 3.41 -5.21
CA LYS A 147 11.15 3.93 -5.72
C LYS A 147 11.70 5.12 -4.92
N MET A 148 11.53 5.08 -3.60
CA MET A 148 12.09 6.09 -2.70
C MET A 148 13.63 6.12 -2.68
N ASP A 149 14.26 5.05 -3.16
CA ASP A 149 15.70 4.86 -3.32
C ASP A 149 16.27 5.50 -4.59
N ARG A 150 15.43 6.05 -5.46
CA ARG A 150 15.85 6.64 -6.73
C ARG A 150 16.16 8.13 -6.59
N GLN A 151 17.16 8.59 -7.36
CA GLN A 151 17.49 10.00 -7.43
C GLN A 151 16.30 10.84 -7.91
N GLY A 152 16.01 11.93 -7.20
CA GLY A 152 14.85 12.80 -7.45
C GLY A 152 13.55 12.30 -6.83
N SER A 153 13.62 11.32 -5.92
CA SER A 153 12.44 10.88 -5.17
C SER A 153 11.95 11.95 -4.20
N ASP A 154 10.64 12.22 -4.18
CA ASP A 154 10.00 13.14 -3.24
C ASP A 154 8.61 12.63 -2.88
N PHE A 155 8.48 12.05 -1.69
CA PHE A 155 7.22 11.49 -1.17
C PHE A 155 6.14 12.55 -1.00
N LEU A 156 6.49 13.69 -0.42
CA LEU A 156 5.52 14.74 -0.12
C LEU A 156 5.03 15.45 -1.37
N ALA A 157 5.89 15.64 -2.36
CA ALA A 157 5.49 16.16 -3.67
C ALA A 157 4.47 15.24 -4.34
N VAL A 158 4.67 13.92 -4.30
CA VAL A 158 3.69 12.94 -4.82
C VAL A 158 2.37 13.00 -4.06
N CYS A 159 2.38 13.08 -2.73
CA CYS A 159 1.17 13.25 -1.94
C CYS A 159 0.39 14.52 -2.32
N ASN A 160 1.09 15.62 -2.56
CA ASN A 160 0.47 16.87 -3.02
C ASN A 160 -0.10 16.76 -4.43
N GLN A 161 0.61 16.10 -5.36
CA GLN A 161 0.09 15.83 -6.70
C GLN A 161 -1.17 14.97 -6.66
N ILE A 162 -1.25 13.95 -5.80
CA ILE A 162 -2.46 13.14 -5.61
C ILE A 162 -3.63 14.02 -5.17
N LYS A 163 -3.41 14.95 -4.23
CA LYS A 163 -4.45 15.90 -3.79
C LYS A 163 -4.90 16.84 -4.91
N GLU A 164 -3.95 17.43 -5.62
CA GLU A 164 -4.22 18.47 -6.61
C GLU A 164 -4.77 17.90 -7.93
N MET A 165 -4.14 16.84 -8.46
CA MET A 165 -4.48 16.29 -9.77
C MET A 165 -5.64 15.28 -9.69
N LEU A 166 -5.65 14.43 -8.66
CA LEU A 166 -6.68 13.40 -8.51
C LEU A 166 -7.87 13.86 -7.63
N LYS A 167 -7.80 15.09 -7.08
CA LYS A 167 -8.87 15.69 -6.26
C LYS A 167 -9.28 14.81 -5.07
N SER A 168 -8.32 14.13 -4.48
CA SER A 168 -8.55 13.21 -3.36
C SER A 168 -8.01 13.77 -2.05
N ASN A 169 -8.62 13.41 -0.93
CA ASN A 169 -8.10 13.73 0.40
C ASN A 169 -7.04 12.70 0.81
N ALA A 170 -5.88 12.73 0.13
CA ALA A 170 -4.77 11.82 0.45
C ALA A 170 -4.10 12.24 1.77
N VAL A 171 -4.11 11.36 2.75
CA VAL A 171 -3.48 11.58 4.05
C VAL A 171 -2.37 10.56 4.24
N PRO A 172 -1.11 10.97 4.49
CA PRO A 172 -0.03 10.06 4.80
C PRO A 172 -0.31 9.25 6.06
N ILE A 173 -0.10 7.92 5.99
CA ILE A 173 -0.11 7.02 7.15
C ILE A 173 1.30 6.62 7.57
N VAL A 174 2.28 6.87 6.71
CA VAL A 174 3.71 6.72 6.97
C VAL A 174 4.47 7.91 6.41
N LEU A 175 5.65 8.20 6.97
CA LEU A 175 6.61 9.15 6.42
C LEU A 175 7.93 8.43 6.14
N PRO A 176 8.66 8.72 5.05
CA PRO A 176 9.96 8.14 4.79
C PRO A 176 11.02 8.68 5.77
N ILE A 177 12.00 7.85 6.11
CA ILE A 177 13.21 8.24 6.83
C ILE A 177 14.34 8.29 5.81
N GLY A 178 14.73 9.50 5.44
CA GLY A 178 15.66 9.76 4.35
C GLY A 178 15.02 9.63 2.96
N GLU A 179 15.78 10.03 1.98
CA GLU A 179 15.40 10.03 0.56
C GLU A 179 16.59 9.53 -0.27
N GLU A 180 16.33 9.06 -1.49
CA GLU A 180 17.35 8.56 -2.42
C GLU A 180 18.26 7.49 -1.76
N GLU A 181 19.58 7.67 -1.82
CA GLU A 181 20.57 6.75 -1.23
C GLU A 181 20.50 6.73 0.32
N ASP A 182 19.91 7.76 0.94
CA ASP A 182 19.74 7.86 2.38
C ASP A 182 18.42 7.27 2.89
N PHE A 183 17.58 6.72 2.01
CA PHE A 183 16.32 6.07 2.40
C PHE A 183 16.60 4.80 3.23
N LYS A 184 16.20 4.81 4.50
CA LYS A 184 16.51 3.74 5.47
C LYS A 184 15.28 3.04 6.03
N GLY A 185 14.14 3.72 6.01
CA GLY A 185 12.94 3.21 6.69
C GLY A 185 11.77 4.15 6.59
N ILE A 186 10.81 3.95 7.48
CA ILE A 186 9.62 4.78 7.60
C ILE A 186 9.30 5.09 9.06
N VAL A 187 8.57 6.18 9.27
CA VAL A 187 7.83 6.42 10.51
C VAL A 187 6.39 6.00 10.29
N ASP A 188 5.92 5.03 11.07
CA ASP A 188 4.51 4.63 11.13
C ASP A 188 3.75 5.64 11.99
N LEU A 189 2.93 6.49 11.38
CA LEU A 189 2.15 7.53 12.07
C LEU A 189 1.02 6.94 12.90
N VAL A 190 0.55 5.74 12.55
CA VAL A 190 -0.50 5.03 13.28
C VAL A 190 0.03 4.53 14.62
N LYS A 191 1.13 3.81 14.60
CA LYS A 191 1.78 3.27 15.80
C LYS A 191 2.71 4.27 16.50
N ASN A 192 3.02 5.39 15.87
CA ASN A 192 3.93 6.43 16.32
C ASN A 192 5.33 5.87 16.66
N GLN A 193 5.90 5.14 15.72
CA GLN A 193 7.20 4.46 15.83
C GLN A 193 7.95 4.48 14.52
N ALA A 194 9.27 4.40 14.56
CA ALA A 194 10.08 4.26 13.35
C ALA A 194 10.39 2.78 13.08
N ILE A 195 10.45 2.42 11.80
CA ILE A 195 10.78 1.08 11.30
C ILE A 195 11.93 1.22 10.33
N VAL A 196 13.02 0.51 10.60
CA VAL A 196 14.24 0.49 9.76
C VAL A 196 14.50 -0.94 9.30
N TRP A 197 14.64 -1.14 7.99
CA TRP A 197 14.87 -2.47 7.40
C TRP A 197 16.35 -2.77 7.28
N HIS A 198 16.67 -4.06 7.38
CA HIS A 198 18.02 -4.58 7.13
C HIS A 198 18.16 -5.00 5.67
N GLU A 199 19.06 -4.33 4.94
CA GLU A 199 19.32 -4.62 3.53
C GLU A 199 19.89 -6.03 3.30
N GLU A 200 20.68 -6.54 4.23
CA GLU A 200 21.34 -7.86 4.16
C GLU A 200 20.35 -9.01 3.92
N ASN A 201 19.10 -8.84 4.37
CA ASN A 201 18.04 -9.85 4.26
C ASN A 201 16.92 -9.43 3.27
N MET A 202 17.23 -8.56 2.31
CA MET A 202 16.26 -8.05 1.33
C MET A 202 15.00 -7.46 1.99
N GLY A 203 15.14 -6.83 3.17
CA GLY A 203 14.04 -6.21 3.91
C GLY A 203 13.09 -7.19 4.63
N SER A 204 13.44 -8.48 4.74
CA SER A 204 12.61 -9.44 5.48
C SER A 204 12.68 -9.29 6.99
N THR A 205 13.67 -8.58 7.50
CA THR A 205 13.81 -8.23 8.91
C THR A 205 13.91 -6.73 9.08
N PHE A 206 13.37 -6.25 10.19
CA PHE A 206 13.36 -4.82 10.53
C PHE A 206 13.49 -4.64 12.03
N ASP A 207 13.98 -3.46 12.42
CA ASP A 207 13.97 -2.99 13.80
C ASP A 207 12.91 -1.91 14.00
N VAL A 208 12.27 -1.95 15.14
CA VAL A 208 11.43 -0.86 15.64
C VAL A 208 12.30 0.03 16.50
N VAL A 209 12.46 1.27 16.10
CA VAL A 209 13.31 2.24 16.78
C VAL A 209 12.54 3.51 17.15
N ASP A 210 13.13 4.35 17.97
CA ASP A 210 12.56 5.66 18.29
C ASP A 210 12.57 6.57 17.05
N ILE A 211 11.60 7.47 16.99
CA ILE A 211 11.50 8.46 15.92
C ILE A 211 12.71 9.39 15.98
N PRO A 212 13.43 9.62 14.86
CA PRO A 212 14.57 10.54 14.83
C PRO A 212 14.20 11.94 15.33
N ASP A 213 15.08 12.57 16.11
CA ASP A 213 14.79 13.85 16.76
C ASP A 213 14.46 14.98 15.77
N ASP A 214 15.11 14.97 14.60
CA ASP A 214 14.91 15.91 13.51
C ASP A 214 13.54 15.75 12.82
N MET A 215 12.92 14.58 12.91
CA MET A 215 11.61 14.29 12.31
C MET A 215 10.43 14.50 13.30
N LYS A 216 10.66 14.62 14.59
CA LYS A 216 9.59 14.66 15.60
C LYS A 216 8.53 15.72 15.32
N SER A 217 8.94 16.93 14.97
CA SER A 217 8.00 18.03 14.70
C SER A 217 7.16 17.76 13.45
N GLU A 218 7.75 17.16 12.43
CA GLU A 218 7.04 16.78 11.20
C GLU A 218 6.07 15.64 11.46
N VAL A 219 6.50 14.62 12.18
CA VAL A 219 5.68 13.48 12.59
C VAL A 219 4.47 13.93 13.41
N GLU A 220 4.65 14.81 14.39
CA GLU A 220 3.55 15.38 15.18
C GLU A 220 2.53 16.07 14.30
N LYS A 221 2.98 16.90 13.35
CA LYS A 221 2.10 17.59 12.40
C LYS A 221 1.28 16.61 11.54
N TYR A 222 1.95 15.63 10.90
CA TYR A 222 1.25 14.69 10.02
C TYR A 222 0.39 13.71 10.79
N ARG A 223 0.77 13.33 12.01
CA ARG A 223 -0.07 12.53 12.89
C ARG A 223 -1.33 13.28 13.32
N ALA A 224 -1.23 14.56 13.67
CA ALA A 224 -2.40 15.38 13.97
C ALA A 224 -3.36 15.46 12.76
N ASN A 225 -2.84 15.68 11.57
CA ASN A 225 -3.64 15.69 10.34
C ASN A 225 -4.31 14.33 10.06
N LEU A 226 -3.62 13.22 10.35
CA LEU A 226 -4.17 11.87 10.21
C LEU A 226 -5.34 11.65 11.18
N ILE A 227 -5.17 12.01 12.46
CA ILE A 227 -6.22 11.88 13.48
C ILE A 227 -7.42 12.74 13.13
N GLU A 228 -7.21 14.00 12.71
CA GLU A 228 -8.27 14.90 12.27
C GLU A 228 -9.06 14.30 11.09
N ALA A 229 -8.36 13.82 10.07
CA ALA A 229 -9.00 13.23 8.89
C ALA A 229 -9.82 11.98 9.19
N VAL A 230 -9.39 11.16 10.16
CA VAL A 230 -10.15 9.98 10.58
C VAL A 230 -11.34 10.38 11.48
N ALA A 231 -11.15 11.37 12.36
CA ALA A 231 -12.20 11.84 13.24
C ALA A 231 -13.41 12.44 12.49
N GLU A 232 -13.21 12.96 11.25
CA GLU A 232 -14.31 13.45 10.41
C GLU A 232 -15.34 12.39 10.02
N TYR A 233 -14.98 11.09 10.10
CA TYR A 233 -15.85 9.98 9.69
C TYR A 233 -16.59 9.30 10.86
N ASP A 234 -16.27 9.64 12.12
CA ASP A 234 -16.89 9.05 13.31
C ASP A 234 -17.18 10.12 14.37
N ASP A 235 -18.43 10.33 14.71
CA ASP A 235 -18.87 11.33 15.68
C ASP A 235 -18.25 11.11 17.07
N ASN A 236 -18.05 9.85 17.50
CA ASN A 236 -17.44 9.55 18.79
C ASN A 236 -15.93 9.86 18.78
N LEU A 237 -15.24 9.63 17.66
CA LEU A 237 -13.85 10.00 17.49
C LEU A 237 -13.70 11.52 17.41
N LEU A 238 -14.63 12.21 16.77
CA LEU A 238 -14.66 13.66 16.66
C LEU A 238 -14.82 14.31 18.06
N GLU A 239 -15.73 13.82 18.89
CA GLU A 239 -15.86 14.27 20.28
C GLU A 239 -14.56 14.08 21.07
N LYS A 240 -13.96 12.90 21.00
CA LYS A 240 -12.67 12.61 21.65
C LYS A 240 -11.54 13.49 21.12
N PHE A 241 -11.52 13.78 19.83
CA PHE A 241 -10.53 14.67 19.22
C PHE A 241 -10.58 16.08 19.82
N PHE A 242 -11.79 16.62 20.02
CA PHE A 242 -11.96 17.93 20.63
C PHE A 242 -11.68 17.93 22.13
N GLU A 243 -11.95 16.83 22.84
CA GLU A 243 -11.68 16.74 24.28
C GLU A 243 -10.20 16.51 24.58
N ASN A 244 -9.60 15.52 23.93
CA ASN A 244 -8.18 15.18 24.09
C ASN A 244 -7.68 14.32 22.91
N PRO A 245 -7.02 14.90 21.90
CA PRO A 245 -6.50 14.19 20.74
C PRO A 245 -5.55 13.02 21.09
N ASP A 246 -4.79 13.16 22.17
CA ASP A 246 -3.83 12.14 22.64
C ASP A 246 -4.52 10.87 23.19
N SER A 247 -5.80 10.94 23.51
CA SER A 247 -6.59 9.80 23.96
C SER A 247 -6.99 8.85 22.83
N ILE A 248 -6.87 9.28 21.57
CA ILE A 248 -7.22 8.47 20.41
C ILE A 248 -6.08 7.50 20.12
N SER A 249 -6.28 6.24 20.53
CA SER A 249 -5.33 5.18 20.21
C SER A 249 -5.50 4.72 18.75
N CYS A 250 -4.40 4.32 18.10
CA CYS A 250 -4.40 3.82 16.73
C CYS A 250 -5.32 2.60 16.50
N LEU A 251 -5.60 1.82 17.53
CA LEU A 251 -6.50 0.67 17.46
C LEU A 251 -7.96 1.07 17.27
N LEU A 252 -8.35 2.26 17.69
CA LEU A 252 -9.74 2.71 17.63
C LEU A 252 -10.19 2.97 16.19
N TYR A 253 -9.34 3.54 15.34
CA TYR A 253 -9.67 3.85 13.96
C TYR A 253 -9.25 2.77 12.94
N THR A 254 -8.50 1.76 13.36
CA THR A 254 -8.21 0.59 12.51
C THR A 254 -9.23 -0.53 12.66
N SER A 255 -10.02 -0.55 13.73
CA SER A 255 -11.02 -1.60 13.98
C SER A 255 -12.35 -1.30 13.30
N ASP A 256 -12.73 -0.03 13.13
CA ASP A 256 -14.06 0.35 12.63
C ASP A 256 -14.15 0.41 11.11
N ALA A 257 -13.05 0.72 10.43
CA ALA A 257 -13.02 0.75 8.96
C ALA A 257 -13.19 -0.62 8.27
N ALA A 258 -13.22 -1.71 9.03
CA ALA A 258 -13.36 -3.07 8.51
C ALA A 258 -14.76 -3.67 8.76
N ASP A 259 -15.63 -3.05 9.52
CA ASP A 259 -16.93 -3.59 9.93
C ASP A 259 -18.14 -2.90 9.24
N GLU A 260 -17.91 -1.84 8.44
CA GLU A 260 -18.90 -1.25 7.51
C GLU A 260 -18.58 -1.62 6.05
#